data_eb237284d483ec4e00dd8d7020766d22
#
_entry.id   eb237284d483ec4e00dd8d7020766d22
#
_cell.length_a   1.000
_cell.length_b   1.000
_cell.length_c   1.000
_cell.angle_alpha   90.00
_cell.angle_beta   90.00
_cell.angle_gamma   90.00
#
_symmetry.space_group_name_H-M   'P 1'
#
loop_
_entity.id
_entity.type
_entity.pdbx_description
1 polymer ?
#
loop_
_entity_poly.entity_id
_entity_poly.type
_entity_poly.pdbx_seq_one_letter_code
_entity_poly.pdbx_strand_id
1 'polypeptide(L)'
;MKDTKWTEQDDKLNDAIIFAIEKHKGQKRKGTDYPYIVHPLEVLSILADMNMERDVLIAGVLHDVVEDTDTSPDTIRALFGDFVADLVAGHTDDKTLPWRERKEKALAELANATFEIKCVTFADKLSNLRAIARDYKVVGDEVWDKFTAPKEEQAWYYAAGIDALDDMMNYPETRPFYWELNELYQDVFVKYYYDEDSDTMWQKAVGEGAYTLGSDSQIWTEWEGDIPESAEEIPHEAAQRIEDNWIEGLDRRAEED
;
A
#
# COMPACT_ATOMS: atom_id res chain seq x y z
N MET A 1 30.95 4.65 15.09
CA MET A 1 30.61 4.71 13.65
C MET A 1 31.54 3.75 12.95
N LYS A 2 31.01 2.68 12.31
CA LYS A 2 31.82 1.83 11.43
C LYS A 2 32.14 2.66 10.19
N ASP A 3 33.45 2.78 9.84
CA ASP A 3 33.84 3.28 8.53
C ASP A 3 33.30 2.34 7.45
N THR A 4 32.10 2.59 6.99
CA THR A 4 31.55 1.91 5.82
C THR A 4 32.26 2.45 4.60
N LYS A 5 33.20 1.67 4.07
CA LYS A 5 33.83 2.01 2.79
C LYS A 5 32.78 1.96 1.70
N TRP A 6 32.75 2.98 0.85
CA TRP A 6 32.02 3.02 -0.40
C TRP A 6 32.35 1.80 -1.26
N THR A 7 31.34 1.14 -1.83
CA THR A 7 31.50 -0.10 -2.59
C THR A 7 31.06 0.08 -4.04
N GLU A 8 31.42 -0.85 -4.92
CA GLU A 8 30.93 -0.89 -6.30
C GLU A 8 29.40 -0.99 -6.37
N GLN A 9 28.74 -1.62 -5.40
CA GLN A 9 27.27 -1.64 -5.31
C GLN A 9 26.67 -0.27 -4.94
N ASP A 10 27.40 0.57 -4.21
CA ASP A 10 26.99 1.94 -3.94
C ASP A 10 27.05 2.79 -5.21
N ASP A 11 28.04 2.58 -6.07
CA ASP A 11 28.13 3.21 -7.39
C ASP A 11 26.98 2.76 -8.29
N LYS A 12 26.64 1.47 -8.34
CA LYS A 12 25.50 0.96 -9.11
C LYS A 12 24.15 1.55 -8.66
N LEU A 13 23.94 1.75 -7.36
CA LEU A 13 22.71 2.39 -6.86
C LEU A 13 22.63 3.84 -7.33
N ASN A 14 23.73 4.61 -7.29
CA ASN A 14 23.76 5.96 -7.83
C ASN A 14 23.50 5.99 -9.33
N ASP A 15 24.09 5.07 -10.08
CA ASP A 15 23.86 4.94 -11.52
C ASP A 15 22.39 4.61 -11.83
N ALA A 16 21.75 3.75 -11.03
CA ALA A 16 20.32 3.44 -11.16
C ALA A 16 19.43 4.65 -10.89
N ILE A 17 19.74 5.44 -9.87
CA ILE A 17 19.01 6.70 -9.56
C ILE A 17 19.14 7.68 -10.73
N ILE A 18 20.36 7.89 -11.25
CA ILE A 18 20.61 8.78 -12.38
C ILE A 18 19.86 8.26 -13.62
N PHE A 19 19.91 6.95 -13.88
CA PHE A 19 19.19 6.32 -15.00
C PHE A 19 17.69 6.53 -14.90
N ALA A 20 17.08 6.31 -13.73
CA ALA A 20 15.66 6.55 -13.50
C ALA A 20 15.28 8.02 -13.72
N ILE A 21 16.09 8.98 -13.23
CA ILE A 21 15.89 10.43 -13.46
C ILE A 21 15.86 10.75 -14.95
N GLU A 22 16.81 10.23 -15.72
CA GLU A 22 16.90 10.49 -17.17
C GLU A 22 15.73 9.85 -17.92
N LYS A 23 15.32 8.64 -17.56
CA LYS A 23 14.24 7.90 -18.22
C LYS A 23 12.86 8.50 -17.94
N HIS A 24 12.60 8.95 -16.73
CA HIS A 24 11.35 9.62 -16.36
C HIS A 24 11.35 11.13 -16.64
N LYS A 25 12.38 11.65 -17.32
CA LYS A 25 12.46 13.08 -17.63
C LYS A 25 11.24 13.58 -18.38
N GLY A 26 10.62 14.64 -17.87
CA GLY A 26 9.43 15.25 -18.44
C GLY A 26 8.11 14.59 -18.04
N GLN A 27 8.13 13.44 -17.37
CA GLN A 27 6.93 12.84 -16.80
C GLN A 27 6.56 13.53 -15.46
N LYS A 28 5.26 13.61 -15.18
CA LYS A 28 4.72 14.17 -13.94
C LYS A 28 3.92 13.12 -13.17
N ARG A 29 3.93 13.21 -11.85
CA ARG A 29 3.05 12.43 -10.98
C ARG A 29 1.60 12.85 -11.21
N LYS A 30 0.68 11.87 -11.37
CA LYS A 30 -0.74 12.11 -11.63
C LYS A 30 -1.36 13.05 -10.58
N GLY A 31 -2.05 14.07 -11.06
CA GLY A 31 -2.73 15.05 -10.21
C GLY A 31 -1.81 16.06 -9.53
N THR A 32 -0.52 16.13 -9.91
CA THR A 32 0.46 17.06 -9.34
C THR A 32 1.33 17.70 -10.40
N ASP A 33 2.07 18.77 -10.02
CA ASP A 33 3.12 19.36 -10.85
C ASP A 33 4.53 18.80 -10.58
N TYR A 34 4.65 17.85 -9.66
CA TYR A 34 5.93 17.24 -9.32
C TYR A 34 6.45 16.31 -10.43
N PRO A 35 7.78 16.26 -10.66
CA PRO A 35 8.40 15.27 -11.52
C PRO A 35 8.07 13.85 -11.04
N TYR A 36 7.86 12.92 -11.97
CA TYR A 36 7.51 11.53 -11.65
C TYR A 36 8.54 10.82 -10.75
N ILE A 37 9.82 11.16 -10.93
CA ILE A 37 10.94 10.57 -10.17
C ILE A 37 10.77 10.62 -8.65
N VAL A 38 9.95 11.54 -8.12
CA VAL A 38 9.67 11.62 -6.67
C VAL A 38 9.11 10.30 -6.14
N HIS A 39 8.28 9.59 -6.94
CA HIS A 39 7.71 8.31 -6.57
C HIS A 39 8.77 7.18 -6.51
N PRO A 40 9.57 6.89 -7.54
CA PRO A 40 10.65 5.93 -7.45
C PRO A 40 11.65 6.19 -6.31
N LEU A 41 11.91 7.46 -5.99
CA LEU A 41 12.77 7.81 -4.86
C LEU A 41 12.09 7.55 -3.51
N GLU A 42 10.78 7.72 -3.40
CA GLU A 42 10.03 7.32 -2.19
C GLU A 42 10.03 5.80 -2.01
N VAL A 43 9.80 5.03 -3.10
CA VAL A 43 9.91 3.56 -3.09
C VAL A 43 11.30 3.11 -2.62
N LEU A 44 12.36 3.71 -3.17
CA LEU A 44 13.74 3.49 -2.72
C LEU A 44 13.90 3.76 -1.21
N SER A 45 13.35 4.88 -0.71
CA SER A 45 13.44 5.24 0.72
C SER A 45 12.73 4.21 1.61
N ILE A 46 11.53 3.77 1.23
CA ILE A 46 10.77 2.76 1.95
C ILE A 46 11.57 1.44 2.04
N LEU A 47 12.15 0.99 0.91
CA LEU A 47 12.98 -0.22 0.88
C LEU A 47 14.26 -0.08 1.72
N ALA A 48 14.86 1.11 1.75
CA ALA A 48 16.02 1.38 2.59
C ALA A 48 15.66 1.34 4.09
N ASP A 49 14.51 1.89 4.46
CA ASP A 49 13.99 1.86 5.84
C ASP A 49 13.60 0.44 6.27
N MET A 50 13.18 -0.43 5.32
CA MET A 50 13.00 -1.87 5.51
C MET A 50 14.35 -2.63 5.58
N ASN A 51 15.49 -1.94 5.47
CA ASN A 51 16.82 -2.52 5.48
C ASN A 51 17.06 -3.58 4.39
N MET A 52 16.48 -3.37 3.20
CA MET A 52 16.65 -4.28 2.07
C MET A 52 18.04 -4.18 1.46
N GLU A 53 18.48 -5.27 0.82
CA GLU A 53 19.75 -5.34 0.11
C GLU A 53 19.80 -4.39 -1.09
N ARG A 54 21.01 -3.92 -1.47
CA ARG A 54 21.18 -2.89 -2.50
C ARG A 54 20.57 -3.22 -3.86
N ASP A 55 20.59 -4.46 -4.27
CA ASP A 55 19.97 -4.86 -5.55
C ASP A 55 18.44 -4.71 -5.51
N VAL A 56 17.80 -4.89 -4.34
CA VAL A 56 16.37 -4.61 -4.14
C VAL A 56 16.11 -3.10 -4.17
N LEU A 57 17.00 -2.29 -3.59
CA LEU A 57 16.93 -0.82 -3.68
C LEU A 57 17.05 -0.34 -5.13
N ILE A 58 17.98 -0.93 -5.91
CA ILE A 58 18.15 -0.65 -7.34
C ILE A 58 16.87 -1.03 -8.10
N ALA A 59 16.31 -2.21 -7.84
CA ALA A 59 15.06 -2.63 -8.46
C ALA A 59 13.90 -1.67 -8.09
N GLY A 60 13.82 -1.23 -6.84
CA GLY A 60 12.81 -0.28 -6.38
C GLY A 60 12.86 1.07 -7.09
N VAL A 61 14.05 1.63 -7.33
CA VAL A 61 14.17 2.90 -8.07
C VAL A 61 13.93 2.73 -9.58
N LEU A 62 14.05 1.50 -10.10
CA LEU A 62 13.86 1.17 -11.53
C LEU A 62 12.50 0.52 -11.83
N HIS A 63 11.65 0.26 -10.85
CA HIS A 63 10.47 -0.60 -10.98
C HIS A 63 9.54 -0.21 -12.14
N ASP A 64 9.34 1.09 -12.36
CA ASP A 64 8.47 1.63 -13.41
C ASP A 64 9.18 1.97 -14.73
N VAL A 65 10.52 1.87 -14.78
CA VAL A 65 11.28 2.29 -15.96
C VAL A 65 10.93 1.46 -17.19
N VAL A 66 10.74 0.14 -17.04
CA VAL A 66 10.36 -0.75 -18.14
C VAL A 66 8.89 -0.54 -18.54
N GLU A 67 8.01 -0.30 -17.58
CA GLU A 67 6.59 -0.14 -17.84
C GLU A 67 6.24 1.21 -18.48
N ASP A 68 6.88 2.29 -18.03
CA ASP A 68 6.51 3.67 -18.32
C ASP A 68 7.46 4.42 -19.24
N THR A 69 8.51 3.75 -19.76
CA THR A 69 9.48 4.35 -20.69
C THR A 69 9.77 3.44 -21.89
N ASP A 70 10.70 3.86 -22.75
CA ASP A 70 11.20 3.07 -23.90
C ASP A 70 12.29 2.03 -23.52
N THR A 71 12.50 1.81 -22.23
CA THR A 71 13.56 0.92 -21.74
C THR A 71 13.14 -0.54 -21.82
N SER A 72 13.97 -1.38 -22.44
CA SER A 72 13.71 -2.82 -22.49
C SER A 72 14.23 -3.53 -21.22
N PRO A 73 13.65 -4.69 -20.85
CA PRO A 73 14.20 -5.54 -19.78
C PRO A 73 15.67 -5.93 -20.02
N ASP A 74 16.07 -6.15 -21.28
CA ASP A 74 17.46 -6.46 -21.63
C ASP A 74 18.42 -5.31 -21.31
N THR A 75 17.95 -4.06 -21.41
CA THR A 75 18.74 -2.89 -21.01
C THR A 75 19.01 -2.90 -19.52
N ILE A 76 17.99 -3.18 -18.70
CA ILE A 76 18.15 -3.29 -17.25
C ILE A 76 19.12 -4.43 -16.92
N ARG A 77 18.97 -5.58 -17.57
CA ARG A 77 19.85 -6.76 -17.38
C ARG A 77 21.31 -6.44 -17.70
N ALA A 78 21.56 -5.75 -18.80
CA ALA A 78 22.90 -5.39 -19.22
C ALA A 78 23.59 -4.37 -18.28
N LEU A 79 22.83 -3.42 -17.71
CA LEU A 79 23.37 -2.36 -16.88
C LEU A 79 23.46 -2.75 -15.40
N PHE A 80 22.45 -3.45 -14.87
CA PHE A 80 22.27 -3.67 -13.43
C PHE A 80 22.34 -5.14 -13.03
N GLY A 81 22.34 -6.07 -13.99
CA GLY A 81 22.47 -7.51 -13.78
C GLY A 81 21.14 -8.27 -13.81
N ASP A 82 21.26 -9.62 -13.83
CA ASP A 82 20.12 -10.52 -13.99
C ASP A 82 19.12 -10.38 -12.84
N PHE A 83 19.60 -10.37 -11.59
CA PHE A 83 18.75 -10.33 -10.41
C PHE A 83 17.89 -9.07 -10.36
N VAL A 84 18.46 -7.89 -10.59
CA VAL A 84 17.71 -6.63 -10.67
C VAL A 84 16.69 -6.66 -11.80
N ALA A 85 17.08 -7.17 -12.98
CA ALA A 85 16.15 -7.26 -14.12
C ALA A 85 14.97 -8.18 -13.85
N ASP A 86 15.21 -9.29 -13.14
CA ASP A 86 14.16 -10.24 -12.77
C ASP A 86 13.20 -9.65 -11.71
N LEU A 87 13.71 -8.86 -10.75
CA LEU A 87 12.87 -8.13 -9.79
C LEU A 87 11.97 -7.08 -10.49
N VAL A 88 12.54 -6.29 -11.40
CA VAL A 88 11.78 -5.29 -12.18
C VAL A 88 10.74 -5.98 -13.07
N ALA A 89 11.10 -7.09 -13.73
CA ALA A 89 10.16 -7.85 -14.57
C ALA A 89 9.00 -8.44 -13.76
N GLY A 90 9.26 -8.90 -12.52
CA GLY A 90 8.23 -9.42 -11.61
C GLY A 90 7.22 -8.37 -11.14
N HIS A 91 7.52 -7.09 -11.33
CA HIS A 91 6.63 -5.98 -11.00
C HIS A 91 5.87 -5.42 -12.22
N THR A 92 6.27 -5.74 -13.45
CA THR A 92 5.77 -5.11 -14.68
C THR A 92 4.44 -5.70 -15.12
N ASP A 93 3.42 -4.85 -15.28
CA ASP A 93 2.08 -5.21 -15.76
C ASP A 93 2.00 -5.38 -17.30
N ASP A 94 1.17 -6.32 -17.78
CA ASP A 94 0.84 -6.47 -19.19
C ASP A 94 -0.27 -5.48 -19.61
N LYS A 95 0.10 -4.31 -20.13
CA LYS A 95 -0.83 -3.25 -20.56
C LYS A 95 -1.76 -3.62 -21.73
N THR A 96 -1.63 -4.79 -22.33
CA THR A 96 -2.53 -5.25 -23.40
C THR A 96 -3.86 -5.77 -22.88
N LEU A 97 -3.92 -6.15 -21.59
CA LEU A 97 -5.11 -6.65 -20.93
C LEU A 97 -5.98 -5.52 -20.32
N PRO A 98 -7.30 -5.72 -20.16
CA PRO A 98 -8.16 -4.83 -19.39
C PRO A 98 -7.63 -4.65 -17.95
N TRP A 99 -7.93 -3.49 -17.35
CA TRP A 99 -7.38 -3.13 -16.04
C TRP A 99 -7.63 -4.21 -14.97
N ARG A 100 -8.87 -4.72 -14.85
CA ARG A 100 -9.23 -5.73 -13.86
C ARG A 100 -8.45 -7.04 -14.04
N GLU A 101 -8.40 -7.55 -15.26
CA GLU A 101 -7.68 -8.79 -15.60
C GLU A 101 -6.17 -8.66 -15.31
N ARG A 102 -5.56 -7.49 -15.61
CA ARG A 102 -4.16 -7.22 -15.26
C ARG A 102 -3.93 -7.31 -13.77
N LYS A 103 -4.81 -6.66 -12.99
CA LYS A 103 -4.64 -6.63 -11.53
C LYS A 103 -4.90 -7.98 -10.87
N GLU A 104 -5.88 -8.75 -11.36
CA GLU A 104 -6.10 -10.13 -10.92
C GLU A 104 -4.88 -11.02 -11.20
N LYS A 105 -4.29 -10.91 -12.38
CA LYS A 105 -3.07 -11.64 -12.74
C LYS A 105 -1.89 -11.23 -11.84
N ALA A 106 -1.64 -9.93 -11.69
CA ALA A 106 -0.56 -9.42 -10.86
C ALA A 106 -0.69 -9.87 -9.39
N LEU A 107 -1.91 -9.87 -8.83
CA LEU A 107 -2.17 -10.34 -7.47
C LEU A 107 -1.92 -11.85 -7.31
N ALA A 108 -2.33 -12.66 -8.30
CA ALA A 108 -2.08 -14.10 -8.29
C ALA A 108 -0.58 -14.44 -8.39
N GLU A 109 0.18 -13.67 -9.17
CA GLU A 109 1.64 -13.78 -9.26
C GLU A 109 2.32 -13.31 -7.97
N LEU A 110 1.85 -12.20 -7.38
CA LEU A 110 2.37 -11.63 -6.13
C LEU A 110 2.26 -12.60 -4.95
N ALA A 111 1.14 -13.31 -4.82
CA ALA A 111 0.94 -14.28 -3.74
C ALA A 111 2.03 -15.38 -3.71
N ASN A 112 2.60 -15.70 -4.88
CA ASN A 112 3.64 -16.73 -5.05
C ASN A 112 5.03 -16.16 -5.34
N ALA A 113 5.20 -14.85 -5.29
CA ALA A 113 6.46 -14.16 -5.61
C ALA A 113 7.52 -14.38 -4.51
N THR A 114 8.78 -14.15 -4.87
CA THR A 114 9.87 -14.13 -3.88
C THR A 114 9.71 -12.95 -2.91
N PHE A 115 10.34 -13.06 -1.76
CA PHE A 115 10.29 -11.99 -0.74
C PHE A 115 10.75 -10.63 -1.31
N GLU A 116 11.77 -10.61 -2.14
CA GLU A 116 12.31 -9.38 -2.74
C GLU A 116 11.32 -8.73 -3.72
N ILE A 117 10.64 -9.53 -4.56
CA ILE A 117 9.58 -9.03 -5.45
C ILE A 117 8.41 -8.47 -4.61
N LYS A 118 8.02 -9.19 -3.55
CA LYS A 118 7.00 -8.71 -2.61
C LYS A 118 7.41 -7.38 -1.97
N CYS A 119 8.67 -7.22 -1.55
CA CYS A 119 9.17 -5.97 -0.98
C CYS A 119 9.07 -4.79 -1.95
N VAL A 120 9.47 -4.97 -3.22
CA VAL A 120 9.38 -3.91 -4.25
C VAL A 120 7.91 -3.53 -4.49
N THR A 121 7.04 -4.53 -4.71
CA THR A 121 5.59 -4.30 -4.92
C THR A 121 4.93 -3.66 -3.71
N PHE A 122 5.32 -4.07 -2.52
CA PHE A 122 4.82 -3.51 -1.27
C PHE A 122 5.20 -2.04 -1.13
N ALA A 123 6.47 -1.70 -1.35
CA ALA A 123 6.95 -0.32 -1.27
C ALA A 123 6.28 0.60 -2.30
N ASP A 124 6.02 0.11 -3.53
CA ASP A 124 5.23 0.80 -4.54
C ASP A 124 3.80 1.07 -4.05
N LYS A 125 3.09 0.03 -3.58
CA LYS A 125 1.72 0.16 -3.07
C LYS A 125 1.64 1.15 -1.90
N LEU A 126 2.57 1.07 -0.97
CA LEU A 126 2.62 1.98 0.18
C LEU A 126 2.86 3.43 -0.25
N SER A 127 3.83 3.70 -1.13
CA SER A 127 4.06 5.05 -1.68
C SER A 127 2.83 5.59 -2.41
N ASN A 128 2.16 4.74 -3.21
CA ASN A 128 0.95 5.12 -3.91
C ASN A 128 -0.20 5.44 -2.95
N LEU A 129 -0.43 4.60 -1.92
CA LEU A 129 -1.51 4.81 -0.97
C LEU A 129 -1.26 6.01 -0.04
N ARG A 130 0.00 6.27 0.36
CA ARG A 130 0.40 7.52 1.04
C ARG A 130 0.01 8.77 0.24
N ALA A 131 0.26 8.75 -1.07
CA ALA A 131 -0.11 9.86 -1.94
C ALA A 131 -1.64 10.01 -2.07
N ILE A 132 -2.37 8.90 -2.21
CA ILE A 132 -3.84 8.89 -2.27
C ILE A 132 -4.42 9.42 -0.95
N ALA A 133 -3.98 8.90 0.19
CA ALA A 133 -4.50 9.31 1.50
C ALA A 133 -4.25 10.80 1.79
N ARG A 134 -3.07 11.31 1.42
CA ARG A 134 -2.78 12.74 1.54
C ARG A 134 -3.71 13.59 0.68
N ASP A 135 -3.91 13.21 -0.59
CA ASP A 135 -4.77 13.95 -1.50
C ASP A 135 -6.25 13.83 -1.10
N TYR A 136 -6.68 12.62 -0.66
CA TYR A 136 -8.04 12.36 -0.18
C TYR A 136 -8.41 13.25 1.03
N LYS A 137 -7.48 13.48 1.96
CA LYS A 137 -7.68 14.42 3.08
C LYS A 137 -7.93 15.87 2.63
N VAL A 138 -7.49 16.24 1.43
CA VAL A 138 -7.61 17.62 0.91
C VAL A 138 -8.83 17.79 0.01
N VAL A 139 -9.07 16.84 -0.91
CA VAL A 139 -10.08 16.96 -1.97
C VAL A 139 -11.21 15.92 -1.86
N GLY A 140 -11.17 15.02 -0.87
CA GLY A 140 -12.17 13.96 -0.73
C GLY A 140 -12.25 13.05 -1.97
N ASP A 141 -13.46 12.67 -2.34
CA ASP A 141 -13.70 11.75 -3.46
C ASP A 141 -13.27 12.28 -4.83
N GLU A 142 -13.02 13.58 -5.00
CA GLU A 142 -12.45 14.13 -6.24
C GLU A 142 -11.06 13.53 -6.57
N VAL A 143 -10.37 12.95 -5.59
CA VAL A 143 -9.10 12.24 -5.81
C VAL A 143 -9.22 11.13 -6.84
N TRP A 144 -10.39 10.53 -7.00
CA TRP A 144 -10.62 9.40 -7.91
C TRP A 144 -10.69 9.80 -9.37
N ASP A 145 -10.97 11.06 -9.69
CA ASP A 145 -11.06 11.56 -11.06
C ASP A 145 -9.77 11.42 -11.88
N LYS A 146 -8.62 11.32 -11.18
CA LYS A 146 -7.31 11.11 -11.83
C LYS A 146 -7.03 9.66 -12.21
N PHE A 147 -7.85 8.69 -11.76
CA PHE A 147 -7.66 7.27 -12.02
C PHE A 147 -8.57 6.76 -13.13
N THR A 148 -8.09 5.75 -13.87
CA THR A 148 -8.89 5.10 -14.92
C THR A 148 -9.94 4.16 -14.34
N ALA A 149 -9.61 3.50 -13.21
CA ALA A 149 -10.52 2.61 -12.49
C ALA A 149 -11.22 3.39 -11.35
N PRO A 150 -12.53 3.18 -11.13
CA PRO A 150 -13.29 3.87 -10.09
C PRO A 150 -12.85 3.46 -8.68
N LYS A 151 -13.35 4.18 -7.67
CA LYS A 151 -13.00 4.00 -6.25
C LYS A 151 -13.16 2.54 -5.79
N GLU A 152 -14.25 1.88 -6.18
CA GLU A 152 -14.57 0.51 -5.80
C GLU A 152 -13.52 -0.49 -6.33
N GLU A 153 -13.06 -0.30 -7.55
CA GLU A 153 -12.01 -1.12 -8.14
C GLU A 153 -10.65 -0.86 -7.48
N GLN A 154 -10.36 0.38 -7.10
CA GLN A 154 -9.16 0.72 -6.33
C GLN A 154 -9.21 0.08 -4.93
N ALA A 155 -10.34 0.18 -4.24
CA ALA A 155 -10.53 -0.44 -2.92
C ALA A 155 -10.29 -1.95 -2.99
N TRP A 156 -10.94 -2.64 -3.93
CA TRP A 156 -10.70 -4.06 -4.16
C TRP A 156 -9.22 -4.39 -4.40
N TYR A 157 -8.55 -3.61 -5.25
CA TYR A 157 -7.14 -3.87 -5.59
C TYR A 157 -6.20 -3.71 -4.40
N TYR A 158 -6.44 -2.69 -3.57
CA TYR A 158 -5.65 -2.50 -2.35
C TYR A 158 -5.95 -3.57 -1.31
N ALA A 159 -7.21 -3.92 -1.05
CA ALA A 159 -7.58 -4.98 -0.13
C ALA A 159 -6.93 -6.32 -0.53
N ALA A 160 -7.13 -6.76 -1.78
CA ALA A 160 -6.53 -7.99 -2.28
C ALA A 160 -4.99 -7.94 -2.32
N GLY A 161 -4.40 -6.75 -2.50
CA GLY A 161 -2.95 -6.56 -2.41
C GLY A 161 -2.42 -6.70 -0.99
N ILE A 162 -3.14 -6.20 0.01
CA ILE A 162 -2.83 -6.35 1.43
C ILE A 162 -2.88 -7.85 1.81
N ASP A 163 -3.94 -8.56 1.39
CA ASP A 163 -4.07 -10.00 1.63
C ASP A 163 -2.94 -10.81 0.97
N ALA A 164 -2.56 -10.48 -0.27
CA ALA A 164 -1.46 -11.16 -0.97
C ALA A 164 -0.08 -10.92 -0.34
N LEU A 165 0.04 -9.92 0.53
CA LEU A 165 1.24 -9.49 1.24
C LEU A 165 1.18 -9.77 2.75
N ASP A 166 0.22 -10.56 3.22
CA ASP A 166 0.00 -10.82 4.66
C ASP A 166 1.23 -11.41 5.36
N ASP A 167 1.99 -12.22 4.64
CA ASP A 167 3.24 -12.82 5.11
C ASP A 167 4.34 -11.79 5.45
N MET A 168 4.25 -10.54 4.94
CA MET A 168 5.15 -9.44 5.30
C MET A 168 5.06 -9.07 6.79
N MET A 169 3.96 -9.38 7.47
CA MET A 169 3.82 -9.24 8.92
C MET A 169 4.79 -10.12 9.73
N ASN A 170 5.27 -11.21 9.13
CA ASN A 170 6.14 -12.16 9.83
C ASN A 170 7.59 -11.65 9.97
N TYR A 171 7.95 -10.59 9.23
CA TYR A 171 9.30 -10.05 9.23
C TYR A 171 9.36 -8.73 10.01
N PRO A 172 10.25 -8.58 11.01
CA PRO A 172 10.38 -7.36 11.80
C PRO A 172 10.64 -6.11 10.96
N GLU A 173 11.35 -6.26 9.81
CA GLU A 173 11.75 -5.19 8.93
C GLU A 173 10.57 -4.60 8.13
N THR A 174 9.58 -5.42 7.79
CA THR A 174 8.44 -5.02 6.95
C THR A 174 7.16 -4.77 7.76
N ARG A 175 7.05 -5.38 8.95
CA ARG A 175 5.84 -5.30 9.80
C ARG A 175 5.35 -3.88 10.09
N PRO A 176 6.19 -2.90 10.47
CA PRO A 176 5.71 -1.53 10.73
C PRO A 176 5.06 -0.89 9.50
N PHE A 177 5.59 -1.17 8.32
CA PHE A 177 5.07 -0.66 7.05
C PHE A 177 3.79 -1.38 6.63
N TYR A 178 3.65 -2.68 6.97
CA TYR A 178 2.41 -3.43 6.75
C TYR A 178 1.26 -2.84 7.59
N TRP A 179 1.51 -2.50 8.86
CA TRP A 179 0.55 -1.79 9.69
C TRP A 179 0.18 -0.45 9.05
N GLU A 180 1.15 0.34 8.63
CA GLU A 180 0.89 1.63 7.98
C GLU A 180 0.04 1.48 6.70
N LEU A 181 0.32 0.46 5.87
CA LEU A 181 -0.47 0.20 4.67
C LEU A 181 -1.94 -0.10 5.01
N ASN A 182 -2.18 -0.90 6.04
CA ASN A 182 -3.52 -1.19 6.54
C ASN A 182 -4.22 0.06 7.08
N GLU A 183 -3.56 0.85 7.92
CA GLU A 183 -4.09 2.11 8.46
C GLU A 183 -4.52 3.07 7.34
N LEU A 184 -3.66 3.23 6.34
CA LEU A 184 -3.97 4.07 5.18
C LEU A 184 -5.16 3.52 4.37
N TYR A 185 -5.29 2.20 4.25
CA TYR A 185 -6.44 1.57 3.61
C TYR A 185 -7.73 1.89 4.39
N GLN A 186 -7.71 1.74 5.71
CA GLN A 186 -8.84 2.06 6.57
C GLN A 186 -9.23 3.54 6.44
N ASP A 187 -8.27 4.46 6.50
CA ASP A 187 -8.48 5.90 6.36
C ASP A 187 -9.14 6.31 5.02
N VAL A 188 -8.87 5.59 3.93
CA VAL A 188 -9.28 5.96 2.57
C VAL A 188 -10.53 5.21 2.10
N PHE A 189 -10.66 3.93 2.45
CA PHE A 189 -11.65 3.04 1.86
C PHE A 189 -12.69 2.49 2.84
N VAL A 190 -12.55 2.74 4.15
CA VAL A 190 -13.49 2.28 5.16
C VAL A 190 -14.11 3.48 5.87
N LYS A 191 -15.43 3.45 6.04
CA LYS A 191 -16.17 4.41 6.85
C LYS A 191 -16.60 3.76 8.14
N TYR A 192 -16.50 4.51 9.23
CA TYR A 192 -16.93 4.10 10.56
C TYR A 192 -18.09 4.96 11.02
N TYR A 193 -19.04 4.36 11.71
CA TYR A 193 -20.20 5.02 12.27
C TYR A 193 -20.37 4.57 13.71
N TYR A 194 -20.79 5.46 14.60
CA TYR A 194 -20.99 5.19 16.01
C TYR A 194 -22.30 5.78 16.49
N ASP A 195 -23.05 5.02 17.27
CA ASP A 195 -24.26 5.43 17.96
C ASP A 195 -24.04 5.36 19.47
N GLU A 196 -24.01 6.54 20.14
CA GLU A 196 -23.76 6.66 21.58
C GLU A 196 -24.90 6.04 22.41
N ASP A 197 -26.15 6.08 21.92
CA ASP A 197 -27.30 5.60 22.68
C ASP A 197 -27.33 4.07 22.78
N SER A 198 -26.95 3.40 21.72
CA SER A 198 -26.88 1.92 21.69
C SER A 198 -25.49 1.39 22.01
N ASP A 199 -24.47 2.25 22.15
CA ASP A 199 -23.06 1.91 22.32
C ASP A 199 -22.60 0.87 21.25
N THR A 200 -22.94 1.18 19.98
CA THR A 200 -22.70 0.28 18.84
C THR A 200 -21.97 1.00 17.74
N MET A 201 -21.02 0.31 17.13
CA MET A 201 -20.24 0.81 16.01
C MET A 201 -20.48 -0.02 14.74
N TRP A 202 -20.42 0.62 13.59
CA TRP A 202 -20.45 -0.01 12.26
C TRP A 202 -19.23 0.40 11.47
N GLN A 203 -18.75 -0.53 10.66
CA GLN A 203 -17.78 -0.24 9.60
C GLN A 203 -18.34 -0.65 8.25
N LYS A 204 -17.99 0.09 7.21
CA LYS A 204 -18.39 -0.18 5.84
C LYS A 204 -17.23 0.12 4.89
N ALA A 205 -16.63 -0.93 4.34
CA ALA A 205 -15.65 -0.79 3.29
C ALA A 205 -16.32 -0.50 1.95
N VAL A 206 -15.61 0.23 1.09
CA VAL A 206 -16.09 0.56 -0.26
C VAL A 206 -16.28 -0.72 -1.09
N GLY A 207 -17.49 -0.91 -1.62
CA GLY A 207 -17.83 -2.09 -2.43
C GLY A 207 -18.20 -3.34 -1.63
N GLU A 208 -18.24 -3.26 -0.30
CA GLU A 208 -18.56 -4.37 0.60
C GLU A 208 -19.83 -4.11 1.43
N GLY A 209 -20.26 -5.14 2.17
CA GLY A 209 -21.31 -5.03 3.18
C GLY A 209 -20.88 -4.22 4.40
N ALA A 210 -21.80 -3.96 5.30
CA ALA A 210 -21.48 -3.37 6.59
C ALA A 210 -21.24 -4.45 7.64
N TYR A 211 -20.41 -4.12 8.63
CA TYR A 211 -20.17 -4.93 9.82
C TYR A 211 -20.51 -4.10 11.06
N THR A 212 -20.90 -4.77 12.14
CA THR A 212 -21.23 -4.12 13.42
C THR A 212 -20.43 -4.74 14.57
N LEU A 213 -20.11 -3.89 15.54
CA LEU A 213 -19.45 -4.24 16.79
C LEU A 213 -20.16 -3.54 17.94
N GLY A 214 -20.58 -4.29 18.96
CA GLY A 214 -21.13 -3.72 20.21
C GLY A 214 -20.09 -3.74 21.31
N SER A 215 -20.30 -2.91 22.33
CA SER A 215 -19.38 -2.79 23.49
C SER A 215 -19.28 -4.06 24.36
N ASP A 216 -20.12 -5.05 24.11
CA ASP A 216 -20.11 -6.38 24.75
C ASP A 216 -19.46 -7.47 23.91
N SER A 217 -18.91 -7.11 22.75
CA SER A 217 -18.31 -8.05 21.78
C SER A 217 -16.88 -7.63 21.44
N GLN A 218 -16.05 -8.63 21.08
CA GLN A 218 -14.70 -8.41 20.54
C GLN A 218 -14.63 -8.79 19.05
N ILE A 219 -15.76 -9.09 18.43
CA ILE A 219 -15.81 -9.63 17.07
C ILE A 219 -16.79 -8.81 16.23
N TRP A 220 -16.30 -8.28 15.12
CA TRP A 220 -17.11 -7.68 14.09
C TRP A 220 -18.00 -8.75 13.43
N THR A 221 -19.29 -8.48 13.36
CA THR A 221 -20.29 -9.36 12.72
C THR A 221 -20.92 -8.69 11.53
N GLU A 222 -21.24 -9.47 10.48
CA GLU A 222 -21.91 -8.96 9.30
C GLU A 222 -23.25 -8.30 9.67
N TRP A 223 -23.52 -7.14 9.08
CA TRP A 223 -24.74 -6.37 9.29
C TRP A 223 -25.61 -6.39 8.04
N GLU A 224 -26.80 -7.00 8.15
CA GLU A 224 -27.73 -7.15 7.01
C GLU A 224 -28.65 -5.94 6.80
N GLY A 225 -28.63 -4.92 7.69
CA GLY A 225 -29.48 -3.75 7.65
C GLY A 225 -28.80 -2.50 7.12
N ASP A 226 -29.55 -1.43 7.03
CA ASP A 226 -28.99 -0.08 6.86
C ASP A 226 -28.39 0.39 8.19
N ILE A 227 -27.30 1.15 8.10
CA ILE A 227 -26.71 1.81 9.29
C ILE A 227 -27.75 2.79 9.82
N PRO A 228 -28.08 2.76 11.12
CA PRO A 228 -29.09 3.63 11.70
C PRO A 228 -28.83 5.13 11.43
N GLU A 229 -29.89 5.90 11.21
CA GLU A 229 -29.79 7.36 11.03
C GLU A 229 -29.23 8.09 12.28
N SER A 230 -29.34 7.47 13.46
CA SER A 230 -28.78 7.98 14.72
C SER A 230 -27.25 7.81 14.80
N ALA A 231 -26.66 6.91 14.02
CA ALA A 231 -25.22 6.68 14.02
C ALA A 231 -24.48 7.79 13.25
N GLU A 232 -23.51 8.41 13.91
CA GLU A 232 -22.70 9.47 13.33
C GLU A 232 -21.45 8.88 12.67
N GLU A 233 -21.08 9.39 11.49
CA GLU A 233 -19.80 9.03 10.83
C GLU A 233 -18.64 9.58 11.66
N ILE A 234 -17.71 8.72 12.03
CA ILE A 234 -16.53 9.06 12.83
C ILE A 234 -15.23 8.72 12.09
N PRO A 235 -14.12 9.45 12.36
CA PRO A 235 -12.80 9.09 11.82
C PRO A 235 -12.34 7.71 12.31
N HIS A 236 -11.55 7.00 11.50
CA HIS A 236 -10.94 5.72 11.83
C HIS A 236 -10.20 5.75 13.19
N GLU A 237 -9.39 6.78 13.45
CA GLU A 237 -8.70 6.96 14.75
C GLU A 237 -9.65 7.05 15.94
N ALA A 238 -10.85 7.59 15.75
CA ALA A 238 -11.86 7.65 16.81
C ALA A 238 -12.51 6.26 17.01
N ALA A 239 -12.78 5.53 15.92
CA ALA A 239 -13.28 4.17 15.98
C ALA A 239 -12.32 3.23 16.71
N GLN A 240 -11.03 3.28 16.39
CA GLN A 240 -10.00 2.51 17.10
C GLN A 240 -9.98 2.80 18.61
N ARG A 241 -10.04 4.08 19.02
CA ARG A 241 -10.05 4.42 20.44
C ARG A 241 -11.28 3.88 21.17
N ILE A 242 -12.44 3.83 20.52
CA ILE A 242 -13.66 3.25 21.11
C ILE A 242 -13.49 1.74 21.27
N GLU A 243 -13.00 1.05 20.22
CA GLU A 243 -12.76 -0.39 20.22
C GLU A 243 -11.74 -0.80 21.30
N ASP A 244 -10.61 -0.09 21.39
CA ASP A 244 -9.60 -0.32 22.43
C ASP A 244 -10.19 -0.18 23.85
N ASN A 245 -11.01 0.85 24.09
CA ASN A 245 -11.65 1.05 25.38
C ASN A 245 -12.63 -0.09 25.72
N TRP A 246 -13.36 -0.62 24.74
CA TRP A 246 -14.27 -1.75 24.95
C TRP A 246 -13.50 -3.03 25.27
N ILE A 247 -12.41 -3.32 24.53
CA ILE A 247 -11.53 -4.48 24.76
C ILE A 247 -10.94 -4.43 26.17
N GLU A 248 -10.35 -3.30 26.58
CA GLU A 248 -9.84 -3.11 27.93
C GLU A 248 -10.91 -3.25 29.03
N GLY A 249 -12.14 -2.82 28.72
CA GLY A 249 -13.28 -2.95 29.62
C GLY A 249 -13.74 -4.42 29.77
N LEU A 250 -13.68 -5.22 28.72
CA LEU A 250 -14.02 -6.63 28.72
C LEU A 250 -12.95 -7.45 29.46
N ASP A 251 -11.67 -7.18 29.22
CA ASP A 251 -10.54 -7.85 29.90
C ASP A 251 -10.58 -7.63 31.41
N ARG A 252 -10.86 -6.40 31.87
CA ARG A 252 -11.04 -6.11 33.31
C ARG A 252 -12.20 -6.88 33.94
N ARG A 253 -13.33 -7.02 33.23
CA ARG A 253 -14.48 -7.82 33.71
C ARG A 253 -14.15 -9.31 33.82
N ALA A 254 -13.37 -9.85 32.87
CA ALA A 254 -12.94 -11.24 32.88
C ALA A 254 -11.92 -11.58 33.99
N GLU A 255 -11.20 -10.59 34.54
CA GLU A 255 -10.28 -10.75 35.67
C GLU A 255 -10.98 -10.67 37.04
N GLU A 256 -12.18 -10.09 37.11
CA GLU A 256 -12.98 -9.92 38.33
C GLU A 256 -13.93 -11.10 38.62
N ASP A 257 -14.22 -11.95 37.63
CA ASP A 257 -15.05 -13.17 37.71
C ASP A 257 -14.18 -14.44 37.92
#